data_0202e43e02a776d7af40c30f106b3508
#
_entry.id   0202e43e02a776d7af40c30f106b3508
#
_cell.length_a   1.000
_cell.length_b   1.000
_cell.length_c   1.000
_cell.angle_alpha   90.00
_cell.angle_beta   90.00
_cell.angle_gamma   90.00
#
_symmetry.space_group_name_H-M   'P 1'
#
loop_
_entity.id
_entity.type
_entity.pdbx_description
1 polymer ?
#
loop_
_entity_poly.entity_id
_entity_poly.type
_entity_poly.pdbx_seq_one_letter_code
_entity_poly.pdbx_strand_id
1 'polypeptide(L)'
;LADSGLLNGKSAATHWGDISRLIKKYPEIQWVKGQRYVPQGKIVSSAGLTSGIDATLYVISQQLGEAAAKKVAKEMNYPSYDYVTPPQMKPFVAGLSHITYVLNNAYQWNKVKAGVLLYNGADELDLSAAFDTYAASGTTTTLTVSSANEPILTKHGLTLVARYQITNVLKLAKMIIVGADAESAAAIDINQWKSSGSSAKLLFLHHDAADRFAMDPAFEDLAGQEDIQTAKFAAKRLEYRATDHLKLEGSSFSFEAFGVPVMLGVLSLLIAFVIDRRFIRRKKGSSADISASR
;
A
#
# COMPACT_ATOMS: atom_id res chain seq x y z
N LEU A 1 5.15 -18.17 -12.18
CA LEU A 1 6.42 -18.66 -12.76
C LEU A 1 6.98 -19.84 -11.98
N ALA A 2 7.03 -19.81 -10.64
CA ALA A 2 7.51 -20.95 -9.85
C ALA A 2 6.66 -22.20 -10.06
N ASP A 3 5.33 -22.07 -9.96
CA ASP A 3 4.39 -23.20 -10.20
C ASP A 3 4.46 -23.79 -11.62
N SER A 4 4.87 -23.00 -12.61
CA SER A 4 5.00 -23.48 -13.99
C SER A 4 6.30 -24.25 -14.26
N GLY A 5 7.22 -24.32 -13.27
CA GLY A 5 8.54 -24.94 -13.42
C GLY A 5 9.55 -24.12 -14.24
N LEU A 6 9.17 -22.95 -14.78
CA LEU A 6 10.06 -22.12 -15.61
C LEU A 6 11.29 -21.59 -14.84
N LEU A 7 11.23 -21.57 -13.53
CA LEU A 7 12.32 -21.12 -12.66
C LEU A 7 13.16 -22.27 -12.07
N ASN A 8 12.82 -23.54 -12.33
CA ASN A 8 13.57 -24.68 -11.80
C ASN A 8 15.04 -24.61 -12.20
N GLY A 9 15.93 -24.75 -11.22
CA GLY A 9 17.38 -24.65 -11.40
C GLY A 9 17.89 -23.24 -11.70
N LYS A 10 17.05 -22.20 -11.58
CA LYS A 10 17.42 -20.79 -11.82
C LYS A 10 17.42 -19.97 -10.55
N SER A 11 18.15 -18.84 -10.59
CA SER A 11 18.05 -17.82 -9.55
C SER A 11 16.85 -16.91 -9.80
N ALA A 12 16.15 -16.51 -8.74
CA ALA A 12 15.01 -15.61 -8.83
C ALA A 12 14.89 -14.70 -7.60
N ALA A 13 14.38 -13.49 -7.81
CA ALA A 13 13.96 -12.59 -6.76
C ALA A 13 12.45 -12.68 -6.53
N THR A 14 12.03 -12.36 -5.32
CA THR A 14 10.63 -12.17 -4.95
C THR A 14 10.53 -11.21 -3.76
N HIS A 15 9.33 -10.73 -3.47
CA HIS A 15 9.07 -9.83 -2.35
C HIS A 15 9.55 -10.43 -1.01
N TRP A 16 10.16 -9.61 -0.17
CA TRP A 16 10.70 -10.05 1.13
C TRP A 16 9.68 -10.74 2.03
N GLY A 17 8.42 -10.36 1.95
CA GLY A 17 7.32 -10.97 2.73
C GLY A 17 7.00 -12.41 2.32
N ASP A 18 7.31 -12.80 1.10
CA ASP A 18 6.98 -14.12 0.54
C ASP A 18 8.18 -15.07 0.44
N ILE A 19 9.40 -14.54 0.44
CA ILE A 19 10.61 -15.32 0.12
C ILE A 19 10.79 -16.53 1.02
N SER A 20 10.50 -16.42 2.33
CA SER A 20 10.64 -17.55 3.27
C SER A 20 9.65 -18.67 3.00
N ARG A 21 8.44 -18.34 2.55
CA ARG A 21 7.41 -19.30 2.15
C ARG A 21 7.79 -20.00 0.84
N LEU A 22 8.30 -19.22 -0.13
CA LEU A 22 8.65 -19.74 -1.44
C LEU A 22 9.91 -20.61 -1.41
N ILE A 23 10.90 -20.32 -0.59
CA ILE A 23 12.05 -21.21 -0.34
C ILE A 23 11.58 -22.59 0.09
N LYS A 24 10.57 -22.67 0.97
CA LYS A 24 10.05 -23.97 1.45
C LYS A 24 9.22 -24.69 0.38
N LYS A 25 8.45 -23.94 -0.42
CA LYS A 25 7.52 -24.50 -1.40
C LYS A 25 8.22 -24.94 -2.70
N TYR A 26 9.28 -24.22 -3.08
CA TYR A 26 10.04 -24.43 -4.33
C TYR A 26 11.54 -24.47 -4.05
N PRO A 27 12.05 -25.55 -3.43
CA PRO A 27 13.45 -25.67 -3.04
C PRO A 27 14.40 -25.80 -4.23
N GLU A 28 13.89 -26.15 -5.41
CA GLU A 28 14.65 -26.23 -6.66
C GLU A 28 15.01 -24.89 -7.28
N ILE A 29 14.44 -23.78 -6.75
CA ILE A 29 14.72 -22.42 -7.20
C ILE A 29 15.69 -21.75 -6.23
N GLN A 30 16.75 -21.15 -6.76
CA GLN A 30 17.71 -20.37 -5.95
C GLN A 30 17.14 -18.98 -5.67
N TRP A 31 16.44 -18.81 -4.56
CA TRP A 31 15.85 -17.54 -4.14
C TRP A 31 16.93 -16.57 -3.65
N VAL A 32 17.09 -15.45 -4.35
CA VAL A 32 18.08 -14.41 -4.05
C VAL A 32 17.43 -13.34 -3.15
N LYS A 33 18.03 -13.13 -1.98
CA LYS A 33 17.61 -12.08 -1.04
C LYS A 33 18.45 -10.81 -1.27
N GLY A 34 17.85 -9.65 -1.02
CA GLY A 34 18.56 -8.39 -1.05
C GLY A 34 18.85 -7.85 -2.46
N GLN A 35 18.19 -8.38 -3.49
CA GLN A 35 18.26 -7.82 -4.85
C GLN A 35 16.87 -7.41 -5.32
N ARG A 36 16.79 -6.28 -6.01
CA ARG A 36 15.53 -5.76 -6.54
C ARG A 36 15.01 -6.59 -7.72
N TYR A 37 15.91 -7.08 -8.57
CA TYR A 37 15.59 -8.02 -9.65
C TYR A 37 16.77 -8.96 -9.93
N VAL A 38 16.46 -10.07 -10.56
CA VAL A 38 17.43 -11.11 -10.95
C VAL A 38 17.19 -11.50 -12.41
N PRO A 39 18.12 -11.18 -13.32
CA PRO A 39 18.04 -11.64 -14.71
C PRO A 39 18.57 -13.08 -14.82
N GLN A 40 17.82 -13.94 -15.51
CA GLN A 40 18.18 -15.33 -15.81
C GLN A 40 17.78 -15.69 -17.24
N GLY A 41 18.67 -15.42 -18.19
CA GLY A 41 18.41 -15.61 -19.61
C GLY A 41 17.26 -14.76 -20.11
N LYS A 42 16.17 -15.39 -20.54
CA LYS A 42 14.96 -14.70 -21.04
C LYS A 42 13.97 -14.31 -19.94
N ILE A 43 14.27 -14.61 -18.70
CA ILE A 43 13.39 -14.32 -17.55
C ILE A 43 14.08 -13.31 -16.67
N VAL A 44 13.36 -12.25 -16.30
CA VAL A 44 13.76 -11.32 -15.26
C VAL A 44 12.70 -11.38 -14.17
N SER A 45 13.11 -11.71 -12.95
CA SER A 45 12.23 -11.72 -11.78
C SER A 45 12.52 -10.53 -10.90
N SER A 46 11.50 -9.87 -10.36
CA SER A 46 11.63 -8.71 -9.47
C SER A 46 11.13 -9.02 -8.06
N ALA A 47 11.62 -8.26 -7.10
CA ALA A 47 11.30 -8.44 -5.69
C ALA A 47 9.92 -7.85 -5.33
N GLY A 48 9.75 -6.53 -5.43
CA GLY A 48 8.50 -5.86 -5.12
C GLY A 48 7.98 -5.00 -6.27
N LEU A 49 7.01 -4.13 -5.99
CA LEU A 49 6.32 -3.37 -7.03
C LEU A 49 7.28 -2.40 -7.75
N THR A 50 7.96 -1.50 -7.02
CA THR A 50 8.89 -0.56 -7.66
C THR A 50 10.16 -1.24 -8.16
N SER A 51 10.52 -2.40 -7.61
CA SER A 51 11.56 -3.26 -8.17
C SER A 51 11.20 -3.80 -9.55
N GLY A 52 9.91 -3.93 -9.87
CA GLY A 52 9.41 -4.24 -11.21
C GLY A 52 9.71 -3.15 -12.22
N ILE A 53 9.67 -1.88 -11.80
CA ILE A 53 10.06 -0.74 -12.64
C ILE A 53 11.56 -0.85 -13.01
N ASP A 54 12.42 -1.09 -12.02
CA ASP A 54 13.86 -1.29 -12.27
C ASP A 54 14.12 -2.46 -13.22
N ALA A 55 13.41 -3.59 -13.02
CA ALA A 55 13.50 -4.76 -13.88
C ALA A 55 13.06 -4.44 -15.32
N THR A 56 12.01 -3.67 -15.49
CA THR A 56 11.49 -3.24 -16.80
C THR A 56 12.49 -2.30 -17.49
N LEU A 57 13.03 -1.31 -16.78
CA LEU A 57 14.07 -0.42 -17.28
C LEU A 57 15.32 -1.20 -17.70
N TYR A 58 15.71 -2.21 -16.91
CA TYR A 58 16.79 -3.13 -17.30
C TYR A 58 16.47 -3.83 -18.62
N VAL A 59 15.27 -4.41 -18.79
CA VAL A 59 14.89 -5.08 -20.03
C VAL A 59 14.91 -4.09 -21.21
N ILE A 60 14.40 -2.88 -21.04
CA ILE A 60 14.45 -1.83 -22.04
C ILE A 60 15.91 -1.51 -22.42
N SER A 61 16.80 -1.39 -21.42
CA SER A 61 18.22 -1.13 -21.69
C SER A 61 18.90 -2.23 -22.49
N GLN A 62 18.52 -3.49 -22.26
CA GLN A 62 19.07 -4.63 -23.00
C GLN A 62 18.53 -4.76 -24.43
N GLN A 63 17.30 -4.33 -24.67
CA GLN A 63 16.63 -4.47 -25.96
C GLN A 63 16.78 -3.24 -26.85
N LEU A 64 16.71 -2.05 -26.28
CA LEU A 64 16.66 -0.76 -26.97
C LEU A 64 17.82 0.17 -26.63
N GLY A 65 18.72 -0.27 -25.77
CA GLY A 65 19.87 0.50 -25.30
C GLY A 65 19.59 1.38 -24.08
N GLU A 66 20.68 1.74 -23.39
CA GLU A 66 20.64 2.51 -22.13
C GLU A 66 20.00 3.89 -22.29
N ALA A 67 20.19 4.54 -23.45
CA ALA A 67 19.61 5.85 -23.73
C ALA A 67 18.07 5.81 -23.75
N ALA A 68 17.48 4.74 -24.29
CA ALA A 68 16.03 4.54 -24.28
C ALA A 68 15.49 4.35 -22.86
N ALA A 69 16.16 3.53 -22.05
CA ALA A 69 15.77 3.31 -20.66
C ALA A 69 15.88 4.59 -19.82
N LYS A 70 16.94 5.38 -19.98
CA LYS A 70 17.10 6.70 -19.34
C LYS A 70 15.98 7.67 -19.74
N LYS A 71 15.59 7.67 -21.02
CA LYS A 71 14.50 8.51 -21.51
C LYS A 71 13.17 8.12 -20.82
N VAL A 72 12.85 6.82 -20.75
CA VAL A 72 11.64 6.33 -20.08
C VAL A 72 11.66 6.69 -18.58
N ALA A 73 12.78 6.44 -17.87
CA ALA A 73 12.90 6.79 -16.47
C ALA A 73 12.71 8.28 -16.20
N LYS A 74 13.24 9.15 -17.10
CA LYS A 74 13.05 10.60 -17.04
C LYS A 74 11.60 11.00 -17.28
N GLU A 75 10.94 10.41 -18.27
CA GLU A 75 9.53 10.66 -18.58
C GLU A 75 8.62 10.34 -17.40
N MET A 76 8.95 9.30 -16.65
CA MET A 76 8.23 8.89 -15.44
C MET A 76 8.62 9.71 -14.19
N ASN A 77 9.58 10.63 -14.28
CA ASN A 77 10.21 11.26 -13.11
C ASN A 77 10.71 10.24 -12.08
N TYR A 78 11.19 9.07 -12.55
CA TYR A 78 11.59 7.99 -11.66
C TYR A 78 12.85 8.37 -10.88
N PRO A 79 12.83 8.34 -9.53
CA PRO A 79 13.88 8.98 -8.71
C PRO A 79 15.21 8.23 -8.68
N SER A 80 15.27 7.03 -9.27
CA SER A 80 16.49 6.21 -9.31
C SER A 80 16.75 5.68 -10.70
N TYR A 81 17.99 5.89 -11.21
CA TYR A 81 18.42 5.46 -12.54
C TYR A 81 19.35 4.24 -12.52
N ASP A 82 19.65 3.70 -11.34
CA ASP A 82 20.56 2.56 -11.20
C ASP A 82 19.80 1.24 -11.40
N TYR A 83 19.47 0.96 -12.64
CA TYR A 83 18.75 -0.24 -13.06
C TYR A 83 19.62 -1.20 -13.90
N VAL A 84 20.80 -0.77 -14.37
CA VAL A 84 21.70 -1.56 -15.24
C VAL A 84 22.38 -2.68 -14.46
N THR A 85 22.82 -2.40 -13.24
CA THR A 85 23.31 -3.40 -12.30
C THR A 85 22.19 -3.71 -11.31
N PRO A 86 21.88 -5.01 -11.04
CA PRO A 86 20.83 -5.37 -10.09
C PRO A 86 21.05 -4.67 -8.75
N PRO A 87 20.27 -3.64 -8.42
CA PRO A 87 20.57 -2.85 -7.25
C PRO A 87 20.27 -3.65 -5.99
N GLN A 88 21.20 -3.56 -5.04
CA GLN A 88 21.08 -4.18 -3.73
C GLN A 88 19.96 -3.52 -2.92
N MET A 89 19.19 -4.33 -2.21
CA MET A 89 18.24 -3.87 -1.20
C MET A 89 18.78 -4.12 0.20
N LYS A 90 18.55 -3.17 1.10
CA LYS A 90 18.77 -3.44 2.53
C LYS A 90 17.84 -4.58 2.96
N PRO A 91 18.32 -5.54 3.76
CA PRO A 91 17.48 -6.60 4.32
C PRO A 91 16.27 -5.99 5.05
N PHE A 92 15.15 -6.69 4.99
CA PHE A 92 13.98 -6.29 5.76
C PHE A 92 14.28 -6.39 7.27
N VAL A 93 14.10 -5.29 7.97
CA VAL A 93 14.18 -5.23 9.44
C VAL A 93 12.83 -4.75 9.97
N ALA A 94 12.25 -5.54 10.88
CA ALA A 94 11.03 -5.15 11.58
C ALA A 94 11.32 -3.92 12.46
N GLY A 95 10.40 -2.96 12.46
CA GLY A 95 10.50 -1.73 13.24
C GLY A 95 9.11 -1.17 13.53
N LEU A 96 9.05 0.05 14.09
CA LEU A 96 7.78 0.67 14.49
C LEU A 96 6.75 0.72 13.34
N SER A 97 7.18 1.10 12.14
CA SER A 97 6.30 1.13 10.97
C SER A 97 5.71 -0.24 10.62
N HIS A 98 6.47 -1.32 10.78
CA HIS A 98 5.96 -2.68 10.58
C HIS A 98 4.93 -3.08 11.64
N ILE A 99 5.20 -2.76 12.91
CA ILE A 99 4.25 -3.00 14.00
C ILE A 99 2.96 -2.23 13.73
N THR A 100 3.05 -0.95 13.37
CA THR A 100 1.90 -0.12 12.97
C THR A 100 1.07 -0.80 11.88
N TYR A 101 1.70 -1.30 10.81
CA TYR A 101 0.99 -2.01 9.73
C TYR A 101 0.27 -3.27 10.22
N VAL A 102 0.92 -4.07 11.06
CA VAL A 102 0.30 -5.28 11.63
C VAL A 102 -0.93 -4.90 12.47
N LEU A 103 -0.84 -3.86 13.29
CA LEU A 103 -1.94 -3.38 14.12
C LEU A 103 -3.06 -2.77 13.28
N ASN A 104 -2.75 -1.98 12.23
CA ASN A 104 -3.73 -1.46 11.29
C ASN A 104 -4.54 -2.59 10.63
N ASN A 105 -3.87 -3.68 10.23
CA ASN A 105 -4.58 -4.82 9.64
C ASN A 105 -5.40 -5.61 10.64
N ALA A 106 -4.94 -5.73 11.89
CA ALA A 106 -5.61 -6.52 12.92
C ALA A 106 -6.79 -5.78 13.56
N TYR A 107 -6.70 -4.47 13.76
CA TYR A 107 -7.62 -3.70 14.60
C TYR A 107 -8.38 -2.59 13.88
N GLN A 108 -7.95 -2.15 12.69
CA GLN A 108 -8.69 -1.16 11.92
C GLN A 108 -9.74 -1.85 11.02
N TRP A 109 -10.87 -2.22 11.63
CA TRP A 109 -11.93 -2.96 10.95
C TRP A 109 -12.73 -2.10 9.97
N ASN A 110 -12.88 -0.80 10.27
CA ASN A 110 -13.54 0.18 9.40
C ASN A 110 -12.51 0.94 8.57
N LYS A 111 -11.96 0.29 7.54
CA LYS A 111 -11.01 0.93 6.64
C LYS A 111 -11.62 2.13 5.93
N VAL A 112 -10.81 3.17 5.72
CA VAL A 112 -11.18 4.32 4.90
C VAL A 112 -11.52 3.86 3.50
N LYS A 113 -12.71 4.21 3.00
CA LYS A 113 -13.11 3.94 1.61
C LYS A 113 -12.78 5.14 0.74
N ALA A 114 -11.84 4.96 -0.17
CA ALA A 114 -11.46 5.97 -1.16
C ALA A 114 -11.89 5.53 -2.55
N GLY A 115 -12.67 6.37 -3.24
CA GLY A 115 -12.93 6.20 -4.67
C GLY A 115 -11.73 6.68 -5.47
N VAL A 116 -11.38 5.99 -6.54
CA VAL A 116 -10.46 6.48 -7.57
C VAL A 116 -11.27 6.68 -8.83
N LEU A 117 -11.36 7.93 -9.29
CA LEU A 117 -12.13 8.29 -10.45
C LEU A 117 -11.42 7.81 -11.71
N LEU A 118 -12.08 6.96 -12.48
CA LEU A 118 -11.65 6.55 -13.81
C LEU A 118 -12.27 7.48 -14.84
N TYR A 119 -11.47 8.09 -15.68
CA TYR A 119 -11.86 8.94 -16.77
C TYR A 119 -11.02 8.67 -18.02
N ASN A 120 -11.54 8.95 -19.20
CA ASN A 120 -10.79 8.74 -20.45
C ASN A 120 -9.53 9.60 -20.50
N GLY A 121 -8.40 8.99 -20.85
CA GLY A 121 -7.11 9.63 -20.90
C GLY A 121 -6.34 9.65 -19.58
N ALA A 122 -6.88 9.05 -18.49
CA ALA A 122 -6.14 8.88 -17.23
C ALA A 122 -4.84 8.11 -17.46
N ASP A 123 -3.76 8.57 -16.83
CA ASP A 123 -2.44 7.92 -16.91
C ASP A 123 -2.42 6.68 -16.05
N GLU A 124 -1.94 5.55 -16.59
CA GLU A 124 -1.91 4.26 -15.91
C GLU A 124 -0.94 4.25 -14.71
N LEU A 125 0.17 4.98 -14.82
CA LEU A 125 1.15 5.07 -13.74
C LEU A 125 0.54 5.82 -12.54
N ASP A 126 -0.16 6.92 -12.79
CA ASP A 126 -0.83 7.71 -11.76
C ASP A 126 -1.96 6.91 -11.10
N LEU A 127 -2.73 6.15 -11.89
CA LEU A 127 -3.75 5.24 -11.37
C LEU A 127 -3.14 4.16 -10.48
N SER A 128 -2.08 3.48 -10.97
CA SER A 128 -1.42 2.42 -10.20
C SER A 128 -0.78 2.96 -8.91
N ALA A 129 -0.18 4.14 -8.95
CA ALA A 129 0.40 4.79 -7.78
C ALA A 129 -0.65 5.02 -6.68
N ALA A 130 -1.85 5.50 -7.03
CA ALA A 130 -2.93 5.66 -6.08
C ALA A 130 -3.39 4.30 -5.52
N PHE A 131 -3.66 3.31 -6.37
CA PHE A 131 -4.13 2.00 -5.91
C PHE A 131 -3.12 1.32 -5.00
N ASP A 132 -1.87 1.24 -5.43
CA ASP A 132 -0.83 0.49 -4.71
C ASP A 132 -0.45 1.14 -3.39
N THR A 133 -0.30 2.46 -3.35
CA THR A 133 0.10 3.17 -2.12
C THR A 133 -0.97 3.02 -1.03
N TYR A 134 -2.23 3.28 -1.35
CA TYR A 134 -3.29 3.16 -0.34
C TYR A 134 -3.56 1.71 0.06
N ALA A 135 -3.50 0.75 -0.88
CA ALA A 135 -3.64 -0.66 -0.55
C ALA A 135 -2.49 -1.17 0.33
N ALA A 136 -1.26 -0.66 0.12
CA ALA A 136 -0.10 -1.04 0.92
C ALA A 136 -0.17 -0.55 2.37
N SER A 137 -0.96 0.47 2.67
CA SER A 137 -1.14 1.03 4.02
C SER A 137 -1.79 0.08 5.02
N GLY A 138 -2.70 -0.77 4.53
CA GLY A 138 -3.56 -1.60 5.37
C GLY A 138 -4.72 -0.85 6.03
N THR A 139 -4.85 0.48 5.82
CA THR A 139 -5.87 1.35 6.43
C THR A 139 -6.97 1.74 5.45
N THR A 140 -6.68 1.74 4.16
CA THR A 140 -7.56 2.23 3.11
C THR A 140 -7.97 1.12 2.14
N THR A 141 -9.23 1.14 1.72
CA THR A 141 -9.75 0.34 0.60
C THR A 141 -10.06 1.28 -0.56
N THR A 142 -9.40 1.06 -1.69
CA THR A 142 -9.62 1.82 -2.92
C THR A 142 -10.67 1.15 -3.80
N LEU A 143 -11.55 1.94 -4.40
CA LEU A 143 -12.64 1.49 -5.26
C LEU A 143 -12.59 2.26 -6.58
N THR A 144 -12.66 1.56 -7.72
CA THR A 144 -12.79 2.21 -9.02
C THR A 144 -14.19 2.76 -9.21
N VAL A 145 -14.29 4.03 -9.56
CA VAL A 145 -15.56 4.75 -9.78
C VAL A 145 -15.51 5.44 -11.14
N SER A 146 -16.59 5.40 -11.91
CA SER A 146 -16.71 6.12 -13.18
C SER A 146 -18.07 6.81 -13.31
N SER A 147 -18.10 7.88 -14.06
CA SER A 147 -19.34 8.52 -14.52
C SER A 147 -19.95 7.78 -15.71
N ALA A 148 -19.12 7.12 -16.53
CA ALA A 148 -19.51 6.41 -17.73
C ALA A 148 -19.96 4.98 -17.43
N ASN A 149 -20.97 4.50 -18.18
CA ASN A 149 -21.33 3.08 -18.22
C ASN A 149 -20.38 2.26 -19.08
N GLU A 150 -19.72 2.91 -20.03
CA GLU A 150 -18.80 2.31 -20.97
C GLU A 150 -17.42 2.15 -20.34
N PRO A 151 -16.61 1.20 -20.83
CA PRO A 151 -15.20 1.08 -20.43
C PRO A 151 -14.42 2.37 -20.68
N ILE A 152 -13.50 2.69 -19.79
CA ILE A 152 -12.62 3.85 -19.88
C ILE A 152 -11.37 3.46 -20.64
N LEU A 153 -10.99 4.29 -21.62
CA LEU A 153 -9.73 4.16 -22.35
C LEU A 153 -8.68 5.07 -21.70
N THR A 154 -7.61 4.48 -21.20
CA THR A 154 -6.51 5.21 -20.59
C THR A 154 -5.61 5.91 -21.60
N LYS A 155 -4.67 6.71 -21.15
CA LYS A 155 -3.74 7.49 -21.97
C LYS A 155 -2.92 6.63 -22.94
N HIS A 156 -2.52 5.43 -22.53
CA HIS A 156 -1.69 4.52 -23.33
C HIS A 156 -2.46 3.30 -23.86
N GLY A 157 -3.79 3.37 -23.87
CA GLY A 157 -4.65 2.43 -24.56
C GLY A 157 -5.10 1.21 -23.77
N LEU A 158 -4.97 1.19 -22.44
CA LEU A 158 -5.61 0.18 -21.63
C LEU A 158 -7.11 0.46 -21.51
N THR A 159 -7.91 -0.59 -21.59
CA THR A 159 -9.35 -0.53 -21.37
C THR A 159 -9.67 -0.94 -19.94
N LEU A 160 -10.29 -0.04 -19.17
CA LEU A 160 -10.64 -0.25 -17.78
C LEU A 160 -12.14 -0.23 -17.58
N VAL A 161 -12.63 -1.12 -16.71
CA VAL A 161 -14.04 -1.16 -16.29
C VAL A 161 -14.12 -0.78 -14.81
N ALA A 162 -14.88 0.27 -14.52
CA ALA A 162 -15.10 0.68 -13.14
C ALA A 162 -16.01 -0.32 -12.41
N ARG A 163 -15.71 -0.58 -11.15
CA ARG A 163 -16.56 -1.44 -10.30
C ARG A 163 -17.86 -0.75 -9.89
N TYR A 164 -17.83 0.58 -9.76
CA TYR A 164 -18.97 1.37 -9.34
C TYR A 164 -19.18 2.55 -10.28
N GLN A 165 -20.45 2.90 -10.44
CA GLN A 165 -20.87 4.14 -11.06
C GLN A 165 -20.98 5.23 -9.99
N ILE A 166 -20.79 6.50 -10.37
CA ILE A 166 -20.99 7.66 -9.47
C ILE A 166 -22.36 7.60 -8.78
N THR A 167 -23.39 7.12 -9.48
CA THR A 167 -24.77 7.08 -9.01
C THR A 167 -25.05 5.98 -7.98
N ASN A 168 -24.23 4.95 -7.89
CA ASN A 168 -24.44 3.79 -7.02
C ASN A 168 -23.26 3.40 -6.17
N VAL A 169 -22.25 4.27 -6.08
CA VAL A 169 -21.06 4.02 -5.26
C VAL A 169 -21.38 4.07 -3.77
N LEU A 170 -20.71 3.25 -3.00
CA LEU A 170 -20.79 3.24 -1.54
C LEU A 170 -20.37 4.59 -0.96
N LYS A 171 -20.80 4.88 0.28
CA LYS A 171 -20.33 6.09 0.99
C LYS A 171 -18.79 6.09 1.07
N LEU A 172 -18.20 7.08 0.46
CA LEU A 172 -16.74 7.30 0.41
C LEU A 172 -16.33 8.36 1.42
N ALA A 173 -15.11 8.25 1.94
CA ALA A 173 -14.47 9.31 2.71
C ALA A 173 -13.86 10.38 1.78
N LYS A 174 -13.26 9.92 0.66
CA LYS A 174 -12.69 10.81 -0.36
C LYS A 174 -12.82 10.20 -1.76
N MET A 175 -12.80 11.06 -2.78
CA MET A 175 -12.65 10.72 -4.18
C MET A 175 -11.29 11.22 -4.66
N ILE A 176 -10.43 10.31 -5.08
CA ILE A 176 -9.09 10.58 -5.59
C ILE A 176 -9.19 10.75 -7.10
N ILE A 177 -8.61 11.82 -7.60
CA ILE A 177 -8.50 12.14 -9.02
C ILE A 177 -7.01 12.22 -9.32
N VAL A 178 -6.54 11.40 -10.24
CA VAL A 178 -5.13 11.28 -10.59
C VAL A 178 -4.82 12.04 -11.87
N GLY A 179 -3.58 12.50 -12.02
CA GLY A 179 -3.11 13.28 -13.17
C GLY A 179 -2.87 14.75 -12.81
N ALA A 180 -1.80 15.33 -13.37
CA ALA A 180 -1.47 16.74 -13.13
C ALA A 180 -2.48 17.70 -13.79
N ASP A 181 -3.05 17.30 -14.92
CA ASP A 181 -4.07 18.01 -15.67
C ASP A 181 -5.51 17.52 -15.44
N ALA A 182 -5.70 16.68 -14.42
CA ALA A 182 -6.95 15.98 -14.14
C ALA A 182 -8.15 16.92 -13.95
N GLU A 183 -7.93 18.14 -13.43
CA GLU A 183 -9.01 19.11 -13.21
C GLU A 183 -9.69 19.50 -14.53
N SER A 184 -8.93 19.63 -15.60
CA SER A 184 -9.45 19.89 -16.96
C SER A 184 -9.84 18.61 -17.69
N ALA A 185 -9.01 17.57 -17.62
CA ALA A 185 -9.23 16.32 -18.36
C ALA A 185 -10.46 15.55 -17.87
N ALA A 186 -10.72 15.54 -16.55
CA ALA A 186 -11.87 14.89 -15.94
C ALA A 186 -13.02 15.86 -15.58
N ALA A 187 -13.06 17.06 -16.14
CA ALA A 187 -14.02 18.12 -15.74
C ALA A 187 -15.48 17.67 -15.78
N ILE A 188 -15.88 16.88 -16.78
CA ILE A 188 -17.25 16.35 -16.92
C ILE A 188 -17.55 15.39 -15.78
N ASP A 189 -16.66 14.44 -15.51
CA ASP A 189 -16.80 13.42 -14.47
C ASP A 189 -16.84 14.06 -13.08
N ILE A 190 -15.97 15.07 -12.85
CA ILE A 190 -15.92 15.85 -11.61
C ILE A 190 -17.23 16.60 -11.37
N ASN A 191 -17.77 17.25 -12.40
CA ASN A 191 -19.04 17.97 -12.31
C ASN A 191 -20.21 17.00 -12.02
N GLN A 192 -20.20 15.84 -12.64
CA GLN A 192 -21.20 14.80 -12.37
C GLN A 192 -21.08 14.30 -10.91
N TRP A 193 -19.86 14.09 -10.42
CA TRP A 193 -19.62 13.76 -9.01
C TRP A 193 -20.16 14.83 -8.07
N LYS A 194 -19.83 16.11 -8.30
CA LYS A 194 -20.34 17.23 -7.49
C LYS A 194 -21.86 17.29 -7.48
N SER A 195 -22.49 16.98 -8.61
CA SER A 195 -23.96 16.97 -8.77
C SER A 195 -24.64 15.74 -8.12
N SER A 196 -23.89 14.69 -7.79
CA SER A 196 -24.43 13.47 -7.18
C SER A 196 -24.88 13.65 -5.72
N GLY A 197 -24.56 14.79 -5.09
CA GLY A 197 -24.85 15.04 -3.68
C GLY A 197 -23.89 14.31 -2.71
N SER A 198 -22.83 13.71 -3.21
CA SER A 198 -21.82 13.07 -2.36
C SER A 198 -21.06 14.08 -1.50
N SER A 199 -20.89 13.76 -0.22
CA SER A 199 -20.12 14.56 0.74
C SER A 199 -18.62 14.21 0.77
N ALA A 200 -18.18 13.24 -0.04
CA ALA A 200 -16.78 12.85 -0.06
C ALA A 200 -15.88 13.95 -0.62
N LYS A 201 -14.78 14.22 0.08
CA LYS A 201 -13.79 15.23 -0.31
C LYS A 201 -13.14 14.83 -1.65
N LEU A 202 -13.03 15.76 -2.59
CA LEU A 202 -12.20 15.60 -3.77
C LEU A 202 -10.73 15.80 -3.42
N LEU A 203 -9.89 14.89 -3.88
CA LEU A 203 -8.43 14.94 -3.75
C LEU A 203 -7.80 14.84 -5.14
N PHE A 204 -7.24 15.94 -5.61
CA PHE A 204 -6.43 15.98 -6.84
C PHE A 204 -5.00 15.59 -6.49
N LEU A 205 -4.70 14.32 -6.63
CA LEU A 205 -3.48 13.73 -6.08
C LEU A 205 -2.19 14.28 -6.71
N HIS A 206 -2.22 14.61 -8.00
CA HIS A 206 -1.03 15.03 -8.77
C HIS A 206 -1.08 16.50 -9.22
N HIS A 207 -1.98 17.32 -8.66
CA HIS A 207 -2.20 18.70 -9.13
C HIS A 207 -0.92 19.54 -9.20
N ASP A 208 -0.09 19.47 -8.15
CA ASP A 208 1.17 20.22 -8.07
C ASP A 208 2.41 19.30 -8.18
N ALA A 209 2.30 18.20 -8.93
CA ALA A 209 3.31 17.14 -8.93
C ALA A 209 3.68 16.64 -10.34
N ALA A 210 3.53 17.47 -11.37
CA ALA A 210 3.83 17.10 -12.76
C ALA A 210 5.31 16.72 -13.00
N ASP A 211 6.22 17.21 -12.18
CA ASP A 211 7.66 16.96 -12.20
C ASP A 211 8.13 15.91 -11.17
N ARG A 212 7.18 15.21 -10.53
CA ARG A 212 7.44 14.23 -9.48
C ARG A 212 7.05 12.83 -9.90
N PHE A 213 7.64 11.83 -9.27
CA PHE A 213 7.22 10.45 -9.49
C PHE A 213 5.80 10.23 -8.92
N ALA A 214 4.97 9.53 -9.68
CA ALA A 214 3.54 9.38 -9.41
C ALA A 214 3.20 8.88 -7.99
N MET A 215 4.08 8.11 -7.34
CA MET A 215 3.84 7.61 -5.99
C MET A 215 4.09 8.64 -4.89
N ASP A 216 4.90 9.68 -5.12
CA ASP A 216 5.29 10.64 -4.08
C ASP A 216 4.10 11.33 -3.42
N PRO A 217 3.17 11.95 -4.19
CA PRO A 217 2.02 12.61 -3.60
C PRO A 217 1.10 11.65 -2.82
N ALA A 218 1.04 10.38 -3.26
CA ALA A 218 0.22 9.38 -2.57
C ALA A 218 0.79 9.00 -1.20
N PHE A 219 2.12 8.88 -1.05
CA PHE A 219 2.74 8.67 0.26
C PHE A 219 2.58 9.88 1.18
N GLU A 220 2.68 11.09 0.64
CA GLU A 220 2.52 12.33 1.40
C GLU A 220 1.08 12.52 1.89
N ASP A 221 0.09 12.30 1.03
CA ASP A 221 -1.32 12.31 1.44
C ASP A 221 -1.62 11.23 2.50
N LEU A 222 -1.05 10.03 2.32
CA LEU A 222 -1.22 8.94 3.29
C LEU A 222 -0.63 9.29 4.67
N ALA A 223 0.53 9.96 4.71
CA ALA A 223 1.12 10.44 5.96
C ALA A 223 0.23 11.47 6.66
N GLY A 224 -0.33 12.42 5.92
CA GLY A 224 -1.25 13.42 6.44
C GLY A 224 -2.61 12.85 6.86
N GLN A 225 -3.11 11.83 6.14
CA GLN A 225 -4.39 11.21 6.44
C GLN A 225 -4.32 10.29 7.67
N GLU A 226 -3.27 9.50 7.78
CA GLU A 226 -3.11 8.47 8.81
C GLU A 226 -2.00 8.89 9.78
N ASP A 227 -0.78 8.54 9.43
CA ASP A 227 0.43 8.86 10.18
C ASP A 227 1.70 8.54 9.35
N ILE A 228 2.83 9.10 9.78
CA ILE A 228 4.13 8.92 9.13
C ILE A 228 4.58 7.45 9.13
N GLN A 229 4.26 6.65 10.16
CA GLN A 229 4.69 5.25 10.23
C GLN A 229 3.94 4.40 9.20
N THR A 230 2.65 4.66 8.99
CA THR A 230 1.82 4.02 7.99
C THR A 230 2.35 4.32 6.57
N ALA A 231 2.66 5.58 6.26
CA ALA A 231 3.25 5.97 4.97
C ALA A 231 4.64 5.34 4.75
N LYS A 232 5.52 5.40 5.75
CA LYS A 232 6.85 4.76 5.70
C LYS A 232 6.76 3.25 5.46
N PHE A 233 5.79 2.58 6.06
CA PHE A 233 5.63 1.15 5.84
C PHE A 233 5.05 0.85 4.46
N ALA A 234 4.10 1.65 3.96
CA ALA A 234 3.60 1.54 2.60
C ALA A 234 4.74 1.67 1.58
N ALA A 235 5.59 2.69 1.69
CA ALA A 235 6.77 2.86 0.85
C ALA A 235 7.73 1.65 0.94
N LYS A 236 8.00 1.15 2.14
CA LYS A 236 8.84 -0.03 2.36
C LYS A 236 8.23 -1.30 1.75
N ARG A 237 6.90 -1.48 1.86
CA ARG A 237 6.20 -2.62 1.31
C ARG A 237 6.21 -2.61 -0.22
N LEU A 238 6.14 -1.44 -0.82
CA LEU A 238 6.26 -1.27 -2.27
C LEU A 238 7.73 -1.25 -2.75
N GLU A 239 8.68 -1.41 -1.83
CA GLU A 239 10.13 -1.36 -2.07
C GLU A 239 10.59 -0.04 -2.71
N TYR A 240 9.90 1.06 -2.37
CA TYR A 240 10.27 2.38 -2.85
C TYR A 240 11.57 2.85 -2.20
N ARG A 241 12.59 3.13 -3.03
CA ARG A 241 13.97 3.38 -2.55
C ARG A 241 14.20 4.82 -2.11
N ALA A 242 13.73 5.75 -2.89
CA ALA A 242 14.04 7.17 -2.72
C ALA A 242 12.98 7.83 -1.83
N THR A 243 13.05 7.62 -0.51
CA THR A 243 12.09 8.21 0.45
C THR A 243 12.56 9.51 1.07
N ASP A 244 13.83 9.88 0.89
CA ASP A 244 14.44 11.03 1.60
C ASP A 244 13.93 12.39 1.09
N HIS A 245 13.41 12.45 -0.14
CA HIS A 245 12.81 13.65 -0.71
C HIS A 245 11.31 13.80 -0.40
N LEU A 246 10.68 12.76 0.17
CA LEU A 246 9.26 12.79 0.52
C LEU A 246 9.01 13.75 1.70
N LYS A 247 8.00 14.60 1.54
CA LYS A 247 7.54 15.50 2.60
C LYS A 247 6.45 14.82 3.42
N LEU A 248 6.83 13.87 4.28
CA LEU A 248 5.89 13.15 5.12
C LEU A 248 5.50 14.02 6.31
N GLU A 249 4.37 14.71 6.19
CA GLU A 249 3.78 15.55 7.22
C GLU A 249 2.61 14.80 7.88
N GLY A 250 2.54 14.84 9.23
CA GLY A 250 1.51 14.14 9.99
C GLY A 250 1.99 13.70 11.36
N SER A 251 1.20 12.87 12.03
CA SER A 251 1.58 12.30 13.31
C SER A 251 2.79 11.38 13.16
N SER A 252 3.80 11.55 14.00
CA SER A 252 4.96 10.63 14.06
C SER A 252 4.61 9.28 14.69
N PHE A 253 3.48 9.20 15.40
CA PHE A 253 2.99 8.00 16.08
C PHE A 253 1.56 7.67 15.63
N SER A 254 1.30 6.40 15.41
CA SER A 254 -0.02 5.91 14.97
C SER A 254 -0.95 5.66 16.16
N PHE A 255 -1.65 6.71 16.60
CA PHE A 255 -2.60 6.58 17.71
C PHE A 255 -3.75 5.63 17.40
N GLU A 256 -4.21 5.58 16.16
CA GLU A 256 -5.30 4.69 15.74
C GLU A 256 -4.88 3.21 15.78
N ALA A 257 -3.68 2.89 15.28
CA ALA A 257 -3.15 1.54 15.30
C ALA A 257 -3.01 0.98 16.73
N PHE A 258 -2.54 1.80 17.67
CA PHE A 258 -2.26 1.39 19.05
C PHE A 258 -3.45 1.56 19.99
N GLY A 259 -4.43 2.40 19.69
CA GLY A 259 -5.56 2.72 20.56
C GLY A 259 -6.39 1.51 20.94
N VAL A 260 -6.85 0.74 19.95
CA VAL A 260 -7.69 -0.45 20.18
C VAL A 260 -6.96 -1.53 20.97
N PRO A 261 -5.74 -1.98 20.63
CA PRO A 261 -5.05 -3.00 21.43
C PRO A 261 -4.74 -2.55 22.86
N VAL A 262 -4.40 -1.26 23.08
CA VAL A 262 -4.20 -0.72 24.42
C VAL A 262 -5.51 -0.74 25.21
N MET A 263 -6.61 -0.29 24.61
CA MET A 263 -7.93 -0.32 25.25
C MET A 263 -8.34 -1.76 25.62
N LEU A 264 -8.15 -2.73 24.73
CA LEU A 264 -8.43 -4.15 25.01
C LEU A 264 -7.55 -4.70 26.12
N GLY A 265 -6.28 -4.31 26.17
CA GLY A 265 -5.35 -4.68 27.25
C GLY A 265 -5.83 -4.15 28.60
N VAL A 266 -6.18 -2.87 28.68
CA VAL A 266 -6.71 -2.24 29.90
C VAL A 266 -8.02 -2.92 30.33
N LEU A 267 -8.94 -3.17 29.41
CA LEU A 267 -10.20 -3.86 29.71
C LEU A 267 -9.96 -5.27 30.25
N SER A 268 -9.04 -6.01 29.65
CA SER A 268 -8.67 -7.37 30.12
C SER A 268 -8.11 -7.35 31.53
N LEU A 269 -7.25 -6.38 31.85
CA LEU A 269 -6.71 -6.20 33.20
C LEU A 269 -7.81 -5.84 34.22
N LEU A 270 -8.75 -4.96 33.84
CA LEU A 270 -9.90 -4.62 34.70
C LEU A 270 -10.79 -5.84 34.96
N ILE A 271 -11.08 -6.64 33.97
CA ILE A 271 -11.86 -7.88 34.12
C ILE A 271 -11.12 -8.85 35.06
N ALA A 272 -9.84 -9.07 34.83
CA ALA A 272 -9.02 -9.94 35.71
C ALA A 272 -9.02 -9.45 37.13
N PHE A 273 -8.88 -8.15 37.37
CA PHE A 273 -8.93 -7.56 38.73
C PHE A 273 -10.29 -7.74 39.39
N VAL A 274 -11.39 -7.57 38.67
CA VAL A 274 -12.76 -7.79 39.22
C VAL A 274 -12.97 -9.25 39.58
N ILE A 275 -12.52 -10.17 38.72
CA ILE A 275 -12.62 -11.62 38.99
C ILE A 275 -11.80 -11.97 40.22
N ASP A 276 -10.54 -11.54 40.29
CA ASP A 276 -9.66 -11.80 41.42
C ASP A 276 -10.27 -11.28 42.77
N ARG A 277 -10.76 -10.04 42.75
CA ARG A 277 -11.46 -9.48 43.92
C ARG A 277 -12.70 -10.28 44.35
N ARG A 278 -13.47 -10.82 43.41
CA ARG A 278 -14.64 -11.66 43.71
C ARG A 278 -14.22 -13.00 44.33
N PHE A 279 -13.15 -13.61 43.82
CA PHE A 279 -12.61 -14.85 44.36
C PHE A 279 -12.04 -14.68 45.78
N ILE A 280 -11.28 -13.61 46.01
CA ILE A 280 -10.73 -13.29 47.36
C ILE A 280 -11.85 -13.03 48.36
N ARG A 281 -12.91 -12.28 47.98
CA ARG A 281 -14.07 -12.05 48.87
C ARG A 281 -14.81 -13.34 49.19
N ARG A 282 -15.00 -14.25 48.25
CA ARG A 282 -15.64 -15.55 48.47
C ARG A 282 -14.81 -16.42 49.43
N LYS A 283 -13.50 -16.47 49.30
CA LYS A 283 -12.63 -17.21 50.24
C LYS A 283 -12.69 -16.64 51.65
N LYS A 284 -12.74 -15.33 51.84
CA LYS A 284 -12.86 -14.71 53.17
C LYS A 284 -14.24 -14.98 53.82
N GLY A 285 -15.31 -14.97 53.04
CA GLY A 285 -16.66 -15.33 53.54
C GLY A 285 -16.75 -16.78 53.99
N SER A 286 -16.22 -17.72 53.22
CA SER A 286 -16.19 -19.15 53.59
C SER A 286 -15.33 -19.45 54.81
N SER A 287 -14.26 -18.69 55.07
CA SER A 287 -13.43 -18.87 56.26
C SER A 287 -14.07 -18.29 57.55
N ALA A 288 -14.95 -17.28 57.39
CA ALA A 288 -15.68 -16.70 58.54
C ALA A 288 -16.82 -17.63 59.03
N ASP A 289 -17.51 -18.31 58.10
CA ASP A 289 -18.58 -19.25 58.46
C ASP A 289 -18.06 -20.50 59.19
N ILE A 290 -16.82 -20.94 58.86
CA ILE A 290 -16.20 -22.09 59.55
C ILE A 290 -15.74 -21.73 60.96
N SER A 291 -15.41 -20.45 61.24
CA SER A 291 -15.01 -19.99 62.55
C SER A 291 -16.21 -19.69 63.50
N ALA A 292 -17.42 -19.50 62.98
CA ALA A 292 -18.62 -19.23 63.71
C ALA A 292 -19.39 -20.52 64.13
N SER A 293 -18.98 -21.69 63.62
CA SER A 293 -19.58 -23.01 63.91
C SER A 293 -18.76 -23.88 64.85
N ARG A 294 -17.77 -23.30 65.54
CA ARG A 294 -17.02 -23.85 66.61
C ARG A 294 -17.27 -23.01 67.88
#